data_e12af0a8f12457aeb7c9cf359e7a2276
#
_entry.id   e12af0a8f12457aeb7c9cf359e7a2276
#
_cell.length_a   1.000
_cell.length_b   1.000
_cell.length_c   1.000
_cell.angle_alpha   90.00
_cell.angle_beta   90.00
_cell.angle_gamma   90.00
#
_symmetry.space_group_name_H-M   'P 1'
#
loop_
_entity.id
_entity.type
_entity.pdbx_description
1 polymer ?
#
loop_
_entity_poly.entity_id
_entity_poly.type
_entity_poly.pdbx_seq_one_letter_code
_entity_poly.pdbx_strand_id
1 'polypeptide(L)'
;MWPATFDPIVFRRTPKLIRRSDPETYHLSLLLRGEGAASWGTQQVVYGIQDFHVSCSSFPFEVRTGTEPVTTVGVEIPRSLVALPARKADRVIGSRLSGREGIGTLLAQFLTQLAADTGPYQPSDAPRLGTVVADLVTALFAHTVETDPRLPPEAHSRTLTLSVKAFIRRHLGDPDLTPGTIAAAHHISRSYLHRLFQDEGLTVAAYVRDQRLRNAHRDLTDPDPVLRATPIHAIAARWGFPRAAEFSRAFRTAYGVSPSELRRREEESRMWGGPVAADCGPVAK
;
A
#
# COMPACT_ATOMS: atom_id res chain seq x y z
N MET A 1 -5.72 15.18 18.87
CA MET A 1 -6.67 14.50 19.76
C MET A 1 -7.86 15.40 20.01
N TRP A 2 -9.07 14.88 20.06
CA TRP A 2 -10.31 15.61 20.34
C TRP A 2 -11.37 14.69 20.96
N PRO A 3 -12.10 15.14 22.00
CA PRO A 3 -13.34 14.52 22.42
C PRO A 3 -14.45 14.87 21.44
N ALA A 4 -15.38 13.95 21.21
CA ALA A 4 -16.51 14.18 20.35
C ALA A 4 -17.74 13.37 20.80
N THR A 5 -18.92 13.98 20.64
CA THR A 5 -20.19 13.29 20.78
C THR A 5 -20.98 13.46 19.50
N PHE A 6 -21.50 12.36 18.96
CA PHE A 6 -22.24 12.33 17.70
C PHE A 6 -23.62 11.73 17.94
N ASP A 7 -24.62 12.31 17.29
CA ASP A 7 -25.85 11.58 17.01
C ASP A 7 -25.57 10.41 16.06
N PRO A 8 -26.51 9.47 15.89
CA PRO A 8 -26.33 8.36 14.96
C PRO A 8 -25.87 8.82 13.57
N ILE A 9 -24.70 8.35 13.14
CA ILE A 9 -24.04 8.82 11.92
C ILE A 9 -23.36 7.68 11.17
N VAL A 10 -23.15 7.89 9.87
CA VAL A 10 -22.35 7.02 9.00
C VAL A 10 -21.19 7.81 8.42
N PHE A 11 -19.97 7.40 8.75
CA PHE A 11 -18.76 7.93 8.14
C PHE A 11 -18.29 7.00 7.03
N ARG A 12 -17.93 7.58 5.88
CA ARG A 12 -17.38 6.82 4.76
C ARG A 12 -16.10 7.43 4.24
N ARG A 13 -15.05 6.63 4.19
CA ARG A 13 -13.83 6.93 3.46
C ARG A 13 -13.86 6.19 2.13
N THR A 14 -14.21 6.89 1.05
CA THR A 14 -14.36 6.29 -0.27
C THR A 14 -13.06 6.37 -1.07
N PRO A 15 -12.86 5.50 -2.10
CA PRO A 15 -11.71 5.61 -3.01
C PRO A 15 -11.59 6.99 -3.67
N LYS A 16 -12.71 7.66 -3.93
CA LYS A 16 -12.72 9.03 -4.48
C LYS A 16 -12.11 10.04 -3.51
N LEU A 17 -12.43 9.94 -2.22
CA LEU A 17 -11.87 10.80 -1.18
C LEU A 17 -10.37 10.54 -0.98
N ILE A 18 -9.95 9.27 -0.99
CA ILE A 18 -8.53 8.89 -0.87
C ILE A 18 -7.70 9.50 -2.01
N ARG A 19 -8.19 9.41 -3.25
CA ARG A 19 -7.51 10.01 -4.40
C ARG A 19 -7.42 11.54 -4.31
N ARG A 20 -8.42 12.18 -3.71
CA ARG A 20 -8.46 13.63 -3.55
C ARG A 20 -7.51 14.11 -2.45
N SER A 21 -7.44 13.39 -1.36
CA SER A 21 -6.62 13.73 -0.20
C SER A 21 -6.34 12.49 0.63
N ASP A 22 -5.06 12.17 0.86
CA ASP A 22 -4.62 11.14 1.78
C ASP A 22 -3.54 11.71 2.71
N PRO A 23 -3.91 12.10 3.93
CA PRO A 23 -2.97 12.63 4.91
C PRO A 23 -2.02 11.58 5.49
N GLU A 24 -2.17 10.31 5.13
CA GLU A 24 -1.36 9.18 5.62
C GLU A 24 -1.35 9.06 7.14
N THR A 25 -2.55 9.05 7.73
CA THR A 25 -2.73 8.96 9.17
C THR A 25 -3.43 7.65 9.57
N TYR A 26 -3.09 7.16 10.78
CA TYR A 26 -3.97 6.27 11.54
C TYR A 26 -4.92 7.12 12.38
N HIS A 27 -6.17 6.73 12.38
CA HIS A 27 -7.18 7.26 13.27
C HIS A 27 -7.56 6.20 14.29
N LEU A 28 -7.39 6.53 15.57
CA LEU A 28 -7.87 5.73 16.69
C LEU A 28 -9.03 6.46 17.35
N SER A 29 -10.10 5.76 17.66
CA SER A 29 -11.25 6.29 18.40
C SER A 29 -11.58 5.38 19.56
N LEU A 30 -11.39 5.87 20.79
CA LEU A 30 -11.80 5.19 22.02
C LEU A 30 -13.28 5.50 22.27
N LEU A 31 -14.10 4.47 22.37
CA LEU A 31 -15.52 4.62 22.72
C LEU A 31 -15.68 4.76 24.22
N LEU A 32 -16.25 5.88 24.66
CA LEU A 32 -16.59 6.14 26.07
C LEU A 32 -18.07 5.86 26.36
N ARG A 33 -18.93 6.02 25.32
CA ARG A 33 -20.38 5.75 25.41
C ARG A 33 -20.92 5.31 24.06
N GLY A 34 -21.92 4.43 24.06
CA GLY A 34 -22.57 3.91 22.85
C GLY A 34 -21.83 2.72 22.26
N GLU A 35 -22.15 2.43 21.01
CA GLU A 35 -21.57 1.37 20.23
C GLU A 35 -21.41 1.79 18.76
N GLY A 36 -20.57 1.09 18.02
CA GLY A 36 -20.39 1.32 16.60
C GLY A 36 -19.91 0.08 15.88
N ALA A 37 -20.08 0.08 14.58
CA ALA A 37 -19.54 -0.95 13.70
C ALA A 37 -18.74 -0.32 12.59
N ALA A 38 -17.64 -0.96 12.21
CA ALA A 38 -16.86 -0.54 11.06
C ALA A 38 -16.72 -1.69 10.08
N SER A 39 -16.68 -1.36 8.79
CA SER A 39 -16.53 -2.33 7.71
C SER A 39 -15.43 -1.93 6.73
N TRP A 40 -14.67 -2.95 6.27
CA TRP A 40 -13.60 -2.87 5.27
C TRP A 40 -13.83 -3.98 4.24
N GLY A 41 -14.38 -3.63 3.09
CA GLY A 41 -14.79 -4.63 2.11
C GLY A 41 -15.85 -5.58 2.67
N THR A 42 -15.49 -6.85 2.84
CA THR A 42 -16.38 -7.90 3.39
C THR A 42 -16.23 -8.10 4.91
N GLN A 43 -15.25 -7.45 5.53
CA GLN A 43 -15.02 -7.57 6.97
C GLN A 43 -15.85 -6.53 7.72
N GLN A 44 -16.41 -6.92 8.86
CA GLN A 44 -17.12 -6.04 9.77
C GLN A 44 -16.72 -6.35 11.21
N VAL A 45 -16.54 -5.29 12.01
CA VAL A 45 -16.21 -5.39 13.43
C VAL A 45 -17.11 -4.45 14.21
N VAL A 46 -17.63 -4.91 15.34
CA VAL A 46 -18.44 -4.13 16.27
C VAL A 46 -17.58 -3.70 17.45
N TYR A 47 -17.71 -2.44 17.84
CA TYR A 47 -16.99 -1.81 18.93
C TYR A 47 -17.97 -1.37 20.01
N GLY A 48 -17.64 -1.65 21.26
CA GLY A 48 -18.38 -1.21 22.44
C GLY A 48 -17.59 -0.23 23.28
N ILE A 49 -18.14 0.11 24.46
CA ILE A 49 -17.49 0.99 25.44
C ILE A 49 -16.11 0.45 25.79
N GLN A 50 -15.11 1.33 25.87
CA GLN A 50 -13.70 1.00 26.14
C GLN A 50 -13.05 0.13 25.06
N ASP A 51 -13.59 0.08 23.85
CA ASP A 51 -12.90 -0.47 22.69
C ASP A 51 -12.31 0.67 21.85
N PHE A 52 -11.15 0.41 21.23
CA PHE A 52 -10.60 1.27 20.21
C PHE A 52 -11.02 0.78 18.83
N HIS A 53 -11.57 1.69 18.05
CA HIS A 53 -11.68 1.56 16.61
C HIS A 53 -10.41 2.09 15.96
N VAL A 54 -9.84 1.34 15.01
CA VAL A 54 -8.67 1.77 14.24
C VAL A 54 -9.01 1.80 12.75
N SER A 55 -8.76 2.93 12.12
CA SER A 55 -8.83 3.10 10.68
C SER A 55 -7.58 3.80 10.13
N CYS A 56 -7.43 3.81 8.82
CA CYS A 56 -6.32 4.48 8.15
C CYS A 56 -6.86 5.30 6.97
N SER A 57 -6.35 6.52 6.82
CA SER A 57 -6.75 7.42 5.73
C SER A 57 -6.47 6.87 4.34
N SER A 58 -5.52 5.94 4.21
CA SER A 58 -5.10 5.34 2.94
C SER A 58 -6.00 4.19 2.45
N PHE A 59 -6.98 3.75 3.27
CA PHE A 59 -7.88 2.63 2.95
C PHE A 59 -9.35 3.06 2.93
N PRO A 60 -10.20 2.47 2.08
CA PRO A 60 -11.62 2.69 2.14
C PRO A 60 -12.23 1.98 3.35
N PHE A 61 -13.13 2.65 4.04
CA PHE A 61 -13.88 2.08 5.16
C PHE A 61 -15.24 2.79 5.32
N GLU A 62 -16.15 2.14 6.03
CA GLU A 62 -17.39 2.72 6.53
C GLU A 62 -17.50 2.46 8.03
N VAL A 63 -17.85 3.48 8.80
CA VAL A 63 -18.15 3.38 10.24
C VAL A 63 -19.58 3.82 10.44
N ARG A 64 -20.37 2.99 11.15
CA ARG A 64 -21.73 3.29 11.62
C ARG A 64 -21.74 3.34 13.11
N THR A 65 -22.33 4.34 13.70
CA THR A 65 -22.69 4.35 15.10
C THR A 65 -24.04 3.63 15.28
N GLY A 66 -24.31 3.22 16.52
CA GLY A 66 -25.60 2.62 16.90
C GLY A 66 -26.75 3.61 16.82
N THR A 67 -27.87 3.29 17.48
CA THR A 67 -29.08 4.13 17.52
C THR A 67 -29.01 5.23 18.59
N GLU A 68 -28.11 5.08 19.57
CA GLU A 68 -27.88 6.03 20.63
C GLU A 68 -26.69 6.95 20.31
N PRO A 69 -26.63 8.16 20.91
CA PRO A 69 -25.47 9.03 20.79
C PRO A 69 -24.18 8.35 21.27
N VAL A 70 -23.13 8.52 20.49
CA VAL A 70 -21.80 7.95 20.77
C VAL A 70 -20.84 9.03 21.24
N THR A 71 -20.16 8.79 22.35
CA THR A 71 -19.09 9.66 22.86
C THR A 71 -17.75 8.97 22.70
N THR A 72 -16.80 9.66 22.11
CA THR A 72 -15.46 9.14 21.81
C THR A 72 -14.36 10.13 22.15
N VAL A 73 -13.13 9.61 22.28
CA VAL A 73 -11.91 10.40 22.18
C VAL A 73 -11.16 9.94 20.94
N GLY A 74 -11.02 10.83 19.96
CA GLY A 74 -10.32 10.58 18.71
C GLY A 74 -8.87 11.04 18.74
N VAL A 75 -7.98 10.27 18.11
CA VAL A 75 -6.58 10.61 17.90
C VAL A 75 -6.22 10.34 16.43
N GLU A 76 -5.62 11.32 15.76
CA GLU A 76 -4.94 11.12 14.49
C GLU A 76 -3.44 11.16 14.67
N ILE A 77 -2.76 10.15 14.11
CA ILE A 77 -1.32 10.00 14.19
C ILE A 77 -0.78 9.80 12.78
N PRO A 78 0.16 10.65 12.33
CA PRO A 78 0.90 10.39 11.09
C PRO A 78 1.53 9.00 11.12
N ARG A 79 1.38 8.25 10.05
CA ARG A 79 1.92 6.89 9.95
C ARG A 79 3.42 6.83 10.21
N SER A 80 4.14 7.90 9.86
CA SER A 80 5.58 8.05 10.09
C SER A 80 5.98 8.12 11.55
N LEU A 81 5.06 8.46 12.45
CA LEU A 81 5.31 8.52 13.90
C LEU A 81 5.06 7.18 14.61
N VAL A 82 4.45 6.21 13.95
CA VAL A 82 4.29 4.85 14.49
C VAL A 82 5.58 4.07 14.20
N ALA A 83 6.37 3.79 15.23
CA ALA A 83 7.67 3.14 15.14
C ALA A 83 7.55 1.62 14.87
N LEU A 84 6.73 1.25 13.89
CA LEU A 84 6.54 -0.12 13.39
C LEU A 84 6.61 -0.13 11.87
N PRO A 85 7.13 -1.21 11.27
CA PRO A 85 7.00 -1.40 9.84
C PRO A 85 5.53 -1.25 9.42
N ALA A 86 5.25 -0.44 8.40
CA ALA A 86 3.88 -0.11 7.97
C ALA A 86 3.01 -1.36 7.74
N ARG A 87 3.59 -2.44 7.20
CA ARG A 87 2.91 -3.74 7.04
C ARG A 87 2.43 -4.34 8.36
N LYS A 88 3.22 -4.19 9.43
CA LYS A 88 2.84 -4.69 10.77
C LYS A 88 1.74 -3.81 11.35
N ALA A 89 1.92 -2.48 11.31
CA ALA A 89 0.93 -1.54 11.81
C ALA A 89 -0.43 -1.65 11.07
N ASP A 90 -0.41 -1.85 9.74
CA ASP A 90 -1.64 -2.01 8.95
C ASP A 90 -2.45 -3.27 9.31
N ARG A 91 -1.85 -4.26 9.97
CA ARG A 91 -2.56 -5.47 10.42
C ARG A 91 -3.59 -5.20 11.51
N VAL A 92 -3.44 -4.13 12.27
CA VAL A 92 -4.42 -3.77 13.32
C VAL A 92 -5.67 -3.09 12.76
N ILE A 93 -5.63 -2.64 11.48
CA ILE A 93 -6.80 -2.04 10.83
C ILE A 93 -7.89 -3.11 10.70
N GLY A 94 -9.08 -2.80 11.19
CA GLY A 94 -10.17 -3.77 11.21
C GLY A 94 -10.16 -4.71 12.41
N SER A 95 -9.27 -4.50 13.37
CA SER A 95 -9.30 -5.21 14.65
C SER A 95 -10.00 -4.39 15.72
N ARG A 96 -10.61 -5.06 16.67
CA ARG A 96 -11.10 -4.47 17.90
C ARG A 96 -9.99 -4.51 18.93
N LEU A 97 -9.50 -3.35 19.36
CA LEU A 97 -8.47 -3.27 20.40
C LEU A 97 -9.12 -2.94 21.74
N SER A 98 -8.84 -3.75 22.75
CA SER A 98 -9.39 -3.55 24.09
C SER A 98 -8.70 -2.39 24.80
N GLY A 99 -9.47 -1.44 25.34
CA GLY A 99 -9.00 -0.41 26.26
C GLY A 99 -9.13 -0.81 27.73
N ARG A 100 -9.49 -2.08 28.02
CA ARG A 100 -9.77 -2.56 29.38
C ARG A 100 -8.61 -3.28 30.03
N GLU A 101 -7.59 -3.63 29.30
CA GLU A 101 -6.46 -4.44 29.76
C GLU A 101 -5.13 -4.02 29.15
N GLY A 102 -4.06 -4.30 29.87
CA GLY A 102 -2.69 -4.11 29.39
C GLY A 102 -2.39 -2.70 28.88
N ILE A 103 -1.70 -2.62 27.75
CA ILE A 103 -1.31 -1.36 27.10
C ILE A 103 -2.53 -0.56 26.66
N GLY A 104 -3.62 -1.23 26.28
CA GLY A 104 -4.86 -0.55 25.89
C GLY A 104 -5.47 0.24 27.05
N THR A 105 -5.43 -0.28 28.27
CA THR A 105 -5.91 0.46 29.46
C THR A 105 -5.07 1.71 29.72
N LEU A 106 -3.74 1.60 29.59
CA LEU A 106 -2.85 2.76 29.80
C LEU A 106 -3.17 3.86 28.78
N LEU A 107 -3.31 3.51 27.51
CA LEU A 107 -3.67 4.46 26.46
C LEU A 107 -5.07 5.05 26.71
N ALA A 108 -6.06 4.22 27.05
CA ALA A 108 -7.43 4.68 27.29
C ALA A 108 -7.50 5.67 28.46
N GLN A 109 -6.85 5.37 29.58
CA GLN A 109 -6.79 6.27 30.74
C GLN A 109 -6.07 7.58 30.40
N PHE A 110 -4.92 7.49 29.69
CA PHE A 110 -4.16 8.67 29.29
C PHE A 110 -4.98 9.60 28.38
N LEU A 111 -5.65 9.04 27.36
CA LEU A 111 -6.49 9.83 26.46
C LEU A 111 -7.72 10.41 27.17
N THR A 112 -8.35 9.65 28.03
CA THR A 112 -9.52 10.11 28.80
C THR A 112 -9.14 11.26 29.72
N GLN A 113 -8.00 11.16 30.42
CA GLN A 113 -7.50 12.21 31.31
C GLN A 113 -7.17 13.50 30.52
N LEU A 114 -6.47 13.37 29.39
CA LEU A 114 -6.16 14.52 28.53
C LEU A 114 -7.42 15.18 27.96
N ALA A 115 -8.45 14.40 27.65
CA ALA A 115 -9.70 14.93 27.11
C ALA A 115 -10.59 15.57 28.17
N ALA A 116 -10.49 15.13 29.44
CA ALA A 116 -11.31 15.63 30.54
C ALA A 116 -10.86 17.01 31.03
N ASP A 117 -9.56 17.24 31.09
CA ASP A 117 -9.01 18.50 31.58
C ASP A 117 -7.68 18.84 30.92
N THR A 118 -7.68 19.90 30.14
CA THR A 118 -6.46 20.45 29.50
C THR A 118 -5.85 21.63 30.25
N GLY A 119 -6.53 22.14 31.27
CA GLY A 119 -6.13 23.35 32.03
C GLY A 119 -4.75 23.28 32.68
N PRO A 120 -4.31 22.13 33.25
CA PRO A 120 -2.99 22.01 33.87
C PRO A 120 -1.81 22.02 32.90
N TYR A 121 -2.06 21.82 31.59
CA TYR A 121 -0.99 21.69 30.59
C TYR A 121 -0.66 23.02 29.92
N GLN A 122 0.63 23.22 29.64
CA GLN A 122 1.12 24.37 28.87
C GLN A 122 1.16 24.03 27.37
N PRO A 123 1.03 25.01 26.47
CA PRO A 123 1.18 24.76 25.02
C PRO A 123 2.53 24.10 24.65
N SER A 124 3.59 24.34 25.42
CA SER A 124 4.91 23.71 25.27
C SER A 124 4.93 22.22 25.61
N ASP A 125 3.90 21.69 26.29
CA ASP A 125 3.80 20.27 26.63
C ASP A 125 3.19 19.45 25.49
N ALA A 126 2.47 20.09 24.57
CA ALA A 126 1.78 19.42 23.48
C ALA A 126 2.68 18.51 22.63
N PRO A 127 3.92 18.90 22.22
CA PRO A 127 4.80 17.98 21.48
C PRO A 127 5.22 16.76 22.30
N ARG A 128 5.47 16.94 23.60
CA ARG A 128 5.85 15.83 24.51
C ARG A 128 4.69 14.86 24.72
N LEU A 129 3.49 15.38 24.99
CA LEU A 129 2.28 14.58 25.12
C LEU A 129 1.96 13.84 23.82
N GLY A 130 2.15 14.50 22.67
CA GLY A 130 2.01 13.88 21.35
C GLY A 130 2.96 12.69 21.14
N THR A 131 4.22 12.82 21.57
CA THR A 131 5.19 11.72 21.54
C THR A 131 4.74 10.54 22.43
N VAL A 132 4.30 10.81 23.67
CA VAL A 132 3.79 9.77 24.57
C VAL A 132 2.58 9.03 23.95
N VAL A 133 1.65 9.76 23.32
CA VAL A 133 0.52 9.14 22.59
C VAL A 133 1.02 8.23 21.48
N ALA A 134 1.97 8.70 20.65
CA ALA A 134 2.51 7.92 19.55
C ALA A 134 3.23 6.66 20.03
N ASP A 135 3.97 6.73 21.13
CA ASP A 135 4.66 5.60 21.76
C ASP A 135 3.66 4.57 22.32
N LEU A 136 2.63 5.02 23.02
CA LEU A 136 1.58 4.14 23.53
C LEU A 136 0.79 3.46 22.42
N VAL A 137 0.48 4.17 21.33
CA VAL A 137 -0.17 3.60 20.15
C VAL A 137 0.75 2.58 19.47
N THR A 138 2.02 2.91 19.34
CA THR A 138 3.02 1.98 18.78
C THR A 138 3.10 0.70 19.59
N ALA A 139 3.16 0.83 20.94
CA ALA A 139 3.20 -0.31 21.84
C ALA A 139 1.92 -1.15 21.78
N LEU A 140 0.74 -0.50 21.71
CA LEU A 140 -0.55 -1.20 21.56
C LEU A 140 -0.61 -1.97 20.23
N PHE A 141 -0.19 -1.37 19.13
CA PHE A 141 -0.16 -2.03 17.82
C PHE A 141 0.81 -3.22 17.81
N ALA A 142 2.03 -3.04 18.36
CA ALA A 142 3.02 -4.11 18.47
C ALA A 142 2.45 -5.29 19.27
N HIS A 143 1.92 -5.02 20.46
CA HIS A 143 1.33 -6.04 21.31
C HIS A 143 0.19 -6.79 20.61
N THR A 144 -0.72 -6.06 19.95
CA THR A 144 -1.84 -6.66 19.22
C THR A 144 -1.37 -7.59 18.10
N VAL A 145 -0.36 -7.15 17.33
CA VAL A 145 0.21 -7.96 16.23
C VAL A 145 0.89 -9.22 16.75
N GLU A 146 1.48 -9.18 17.94
CA GLU A 146 2.21 -10.29 18.56
C GLU A 146 1.27 -11.29 19.22
N THR A 147 0.15 -10.82 19.80
CA THR A 147 -0.73 -11.64 20.64
C THR A 147 -1.96 -12.16 19.92
N ASP A 148 -2.41 -11.55 18.82
CA ASP A 148 -3.60 -12.02 18.10
C ASP A 148 -3.24 -12.90 16.88
N PRO A 149 -3.34 -14.24 17.03
CA PRO A 149 -3.10 -15.18 15.91
C PRO A 149 -4.15 -15.07 14.80
N ARG A 150 -5.28 -14.38 15.02
CA ARG A 150 -6.35 -14.19 14.03
C ARG A 150 -6.07 -13.01 13.11
N LEU A 151 -5.13 -12.13 13.47
CA LEU A 151 -4.69 -11.09 12.56
C LEU A 151 -4.05 -11.77 11.35
N PRO A 152 -4.64 -11.63 10.13
CA PRO A 152 -4.13 -12.36 8.97
C PRO A 152 -2.64 -12.08 8.82
N PRO A 153 -1.78 -13.09 8.78
CA PRO A 153 -0.37 -12.86 8.53
C PRO A 153 -0.27 -12.23 7.16
N GLU A 154 0.35 -11.05 7.02
CA GLU A 154 0.75 -10.41 5.74
C GLU A 154 -0.16 -10.64 4.50
N ALA A 155 -1.24 -11.42 4.65
CA ALA A 155 -2.09 -11.90 3.58
C ALA A 155 -2.74 -10.76 2.81
N HIS A 156 -3.20 -9.70 3.49
CA HIS A 156 -3.87 -8.60 2.80
C HIS A 156 -2.87 -7.77 1.97
N SER A 157 -1.71 -7.44 2.55
CA SER A 157 -0.65 -6.73 1.81
C SER A 157 -0.06 -7.60 0.71
N ARG A 158 0.17 -8.90 0.96
CA ARG A 158 0.61 -9.87 -0.05
C ARG A 158 -0.43 -10.06 -1.14
N THR A 159 -1.70 -10.28 -0.79
CA THR A 159 -2.79 -10.43 -1.75
C THR A 159 -2.94 -9.18 -2.60
N LEU A 160 -2.88 -7.98 -1.99
CA LEU A 160 -2.92 -6.72 -2.71
C LEU A 160 -1.70 -6.55 -3.62
N THR A 161 -0.48 -6.84 -3.15
CA THR A 161 0.73 -6.79 -3.97
C THR A 161 0.65 -7.77 -5.14
N LEU A 162 0.16 -8.98 -4.93
CA LEU A 162 -0.05 -9.96 -6.00
C LEU A 162 -1.12 -9.49 -7.00
N SER A 163 -2.22 -8.91 -6.51
CA SER A 163 -3.28 -8.33 -7.33
C SER A 163 -2.75 -7.17 -8.17
N VAL A 164 -1.99 -6.26 -7.56
CA VAL A 164 -1.33 -5.14 -8.26
C VAL A 164 -0.37 -5.65 -9.33
N LYS A 165 0.48 -6.62 -9.01
CA LYS A 165 1.39 -7.23 -9.99
C LYS A 165 0.66 -7.93 -11.14
N ALA A 166 -0.44 -8.62 -10.85
CA ALA A 166 -1.29 -9.25 -11.86
C ALA A 166 -1.94 -8.20 -12.77
N PHE A 167 -2.44 -7.10 -12.19
CA PHE A 167 -2.97 -5.97 -12.94
C PHE A 167 -1.90 -5.35 -13.85
N ILE A 168 -0.71 -5.06 -13.32
CA ILE A 168 0.40 -4.53 -14.11
C ILE A 168 0.71 -5.45 -15.30
N ARG A 169 0.87 -6.77 -15.06
CA ARG A 169 1.17 -7.73 -16.14
C ARG A 169 0.12 -7.75 -17.24
N ARG A 170 -1.16 -7.59 -16.88
CA ARG A 170 -2.28 -7.56 -17.83
C ARG A 170 -2.30 -6.28 -18.67
N HIS A 171 -1.78 -5.17 -18.15
CA HIS A 171 -1.85 -3.86 -18.79
C HIS A 171 -0.48 -3.33 -19.26
N LEU A 172 0.55 -4.17 -19.37
CA LEU A 172 1.90 -3.74 -19.76
C LEU A 172 1.96 -3.02 -21.10
N GLY A 173 1.08 -3.38 -22.05
CA GLY A 173 1.00 -2.74 -23.36
C GLY A 173 0.37 -1.35 -23.37
N ASP A 174 -0.30 -0.96 -22.27
CA ASP A 174 -0.91 0.36 -22.16
C ASP A 174 0.18 1.42 -21.87
N PRO A 175 0.41 2.40 -22.78
CA PRO A 175 1.39 3.45 -22.56
C PRO A 175 1.05 4.35 -21.37
N ASP A 176 -0.24 4.45 -21.02
CA ASP A 176 -0.75 5.26 -19.90
C ASP A 176 -0.75 4.51 -18.56
N LEU A 177 -0.17 3.32 -18.50
CA LEU A 177 0.03 2.59 -17.25
C LEU A 177 1.06 3.29 -16.37
N THR A 178 0.56 4.09 -15.46
CA THR A 178 1.33 4.89 -14.48
C THR A 178 1.07 4.44 -13.04
N PRO A 179 1.93 4.78 -12.06
CA PRO A 179 1.63 4.55 -10.66
C PRO A 179 0.29 5.15 -10.21
N GLY A 180 -0.13 6.26 -10.83
CA GLY A 180 -1.43 6.88 -10.57
C GLY A 180 -2.61 6.02 -11.05
N THR A 181 -2.55 5.49 -12.27
CA THR A 181 -3.61 4.64 -12.84
C THR A 181 -3.69 3.29 -12.11
N ILE A 182 -2.53 2.71 -11.73
CA ILE A 182 -2.45 1.49 -10.95
C ILE A 182 -3.08 1.68 -9.57
N ALA A 183 -2.71 2.74 -8.86
CA ALA A 183 -3.26 3.06 -7.54
C ALA A 183 -4.78 3.28 -7.61
N ALA A 184 -5.27 3.99 -8.64
CA ALA A 184 -6.69 4.21 -8.87
C ALA A 184 -7.47 2.91 -9.11
N ALA A 185 -6.91 1.98 -9.90
CA ALA A 185 -7.53 0.69 -10.20
C ALA A 185 -7.69 -0.20 -8.95
N HIS A 186 -6.79 -0.06 -7.97
CA HIS A 186 -6.84 -0.81 -6.71
C HIS A 186 -7.41 -0.01 -5.54
N HIS A 187 -7.94 1.19 -5.79
CA HIS A 187 -8.55 2.06 -4.77
C HIS A 187 -7.62 2.40 -3.59
N ILE A 188 -6.32 2.53 -3.86
CA ILE A 188 -5.30 2.90 -2.88
C ILE A 188 -4.64 4.24 -3.24
N SER A 189 -3.96 4.87 -2.28
CA SER A 189 -3.15 6.05 -2.57
C SER A 189 -1.86 5.68 -3.33
N ARG A 190 -1.28 6.64 -4.07
CA ARG A 190 0.02 6.45 -4.72
C ARG A 190 1.13 6.16 -3.71
N SER A 191 1.11 6.85 -2.58
CA SER A 191 2.09 6.65 -1.51
C SER A 191 2.01 5.23 -0.94
N TYR A 192 0.80 4.71 -0.73
CA TYR A 192 0.63 3.33 -0.29
C TYR A 192 1.11 2.32 -1.35
N LEU A 193 0.81 2.55 -2.62
CA LEU A 193 1.32 1.73 -3.72
C LEU A 193 2.87 1.71 -3.73
N HIS A 194 3.52 2.88 -3.56
CA HIS A 194 4.98 2.94 -3.48
C HIS A 194 5.52 2.14 -2.29
N ARG A 195 4.89 2.21 -1.12
CA ARG A 195 5.29 1.40 0.05
C ARG A 195 5.21 -0.10 -0.22
N LEU A 196 4.15 -0.58 -0.89
CA LEU A 196 4.03 -2.00 -1.25
C LEU A 196 5.23 -2.52 -2.07
N PHE A 197 5.88 -1.65 -2.84
CA PHE A 197 7.03 -2.00 -3.68
C PHE A 197 8.38 -1.70 -3.03
N GLN A 198 8.46 -0.82 -2.03
CA GLN A 198 9.70 -0.55 -1.29
C GLN A 198 10.28 -1.79 -0.64
N ASP A 199 9.41 -2.64 -0.10
CA ASP A 199 9.82 -3.90 0.52
C ASP A 199 10.43 -4.91 -0.47
N GLU A 200 10.26 -4.68 -1.77
CA GLU A 200 10.88 -5.48 -2.84
C GLU A 200 12.13 -4.80 -3.44
N GLY A 201 12.55 -3.67 -2.86
CA GLY A 201 13.73 -2.92 -3.30
C GLY A 201 13.57 -2.18 -4.64
N LEU A 202 12.33 -2.07 -5.17
CA LEU A 202 12.06 -1.48 -6.47
C LEU A 202 10.96 -0.41 -6.37
N THR A 203 11.01 0.60 -7.24
CA THR A 203 9.87 1.48 -7.44
C THR A 203 8.86 0.82 -8.37
N VAL A 204 7.57 1.19 -8.24
CA VAL A 204 6.50 0.70 -9.15
C VAL A 204 6.84 0.96 -10.61
N ALA A 205 7.34 2.16 -10.93
CA ALA A 205 7.74 2.54 -12.29
C ALA A 205 8.90 1.67 -12.80
N ALA A 206 9.88 1.38 -11.95
CA ALA A 206 11.00 0.48 -12.28
C ALA A 206 10.49 -0.95 -12.53
N TYR A 207 9.57 -1.45 -11.71
CA TYR A 207 8.94 -2.76 -11.92
C TYR A 207 8.18 -2.84 -13.25
N VAL A 208 7.33 -1.85 -13.57
CA VAL A 208 6.61 -1.79 -14.85
C VAL A 208 7.60 -1.80 -16.02
N ARG A 209 8.65 -0.96 -15.96
CA ARG A 209 9.68 -0.87 -16.99
C ARG A 209 10.43 -2.22 -17.16
N ASP A 210 10.82 -2.85 -16.07
CA ASP A 210 11.49 -4.16 -16.10
C ASP A 210 10.61 -5.22 -16.77
N GLN A 211 9.33 -5.32 -16.37
CA GLN A 211 8.40 -6.27 -16.97
C GLN A 211 8.16 -6.03 -18.47
N ARG A 212 8.07 -4.78 -18.90
CA ARG A 212 7.99 -4.40 -20.32
C ARG A 212 9.22 -4.84 -21.09
N LEU A 213 10.41 -4.59 -20.54
CA LEU A 213 11.68 -4.96 -21.17
C LEU A 213 11.87 -6.48 -21.25
N ARG A 214 11.50 -7.23 -20.20
CA ARG A 214 11.55 -8.71 -20.21
C ARG A 214 10.64 -9.31 -21.26
N ASN A 215 9.43 -8.79 -21.43
CA ASN A 215 8.52 -9.27 -22.45
C ASN A 215 9.00 -8.90 -23.86
N ALA A 216 9.52 -7.68 -24.06
CA ALA A 216 10.12 -7.30 -25.33
C ALA A 216 11.37 -8.14 -25.67
N HIS A 217 12.21 -8.46 -24.67
CA HIS A 217 13.34 -9.36 -24.85
C HIS A 217 12.88 -10.75 -25.31
N ARG A 218 11.87 -11.32 -24.67
CA ARG A 218 11.30 -12.61 -25.04
C ARG A 218 10.78 -12.58 -26.49
N ASP A 219 10.01 -11.54 -26.89
CA ASP A 219 9.51 -11.43 -28.25
C ASP A 219 10.65 -11.27 -29.30
N LEU A 220 11.77 -10.64 -28.93
CA LEU A 220 12.94 -10.49 -29.79
C LEU A 220 13.74 -11.79 -29.98
N THR A 221 13.71 -12.68 -28.99
CA THR A 221 14.43 -13.97 -28.99
C THR A 221 13.54 -15.15 -29.39
N ASP A 222 12.23 -14.93 -29.54
CA ASP A 222 11.25 -15.98 -29.87
C ASP A 222 11.54 -16.58 -31.27
N PRO A 223 11.50 -17.91 -31.42
CA PRO A 223 11.67 -18.59 -32.69
C PRO A 223 10.51 -18.38 -33.69
N ASP A 224 9.33 -17.93 -33.22
CA ASP A 224 8.16 -17.73 -34.06
C ASP A 224 8.46 -16.80 -35.25
N PRO A 225 8.26 -17.25 -36.48
CA PRO A 225 8.48 -16.44 -37.70
C PRO A 225 7.71 -15.12 -37.72
N VAL A 226 6.52 -15.07 -37.13
CA VAL A 226 5.68 -13.86 -37.00
C VAL A 226 6.35 -12.82 -36.14
N LEU A 227 6.86 -13.23 -34.97
CA LEU A 227 7.58 -12.33 -34.08
C LEU A 227 8.92 -11.87 -34.64
N ARG A 228 9.62 -12.74 -35.38
CA ARG A 228 10.87 -12.40 -36.07
C ARG A 228 10.67 -11.37 -37.18
N ALA A 229 9.59 -11.49 -37.94
CA ALA A 229 9.23 -10.53 -38.96
C ALA A 229 8.69 -9.20 -38.39
N THR A 230 8.28 -9.17 -37.12
CA THR A 230 7.71 -7.98 -36.49
C THR A 230 8.79 -6.90 -36.32
N PRO A 231 8.60 -5.67 -36.83
CA PRO A 231 9.56 -4.58 -36.66
C PRO A 231 9.81 -4.28 -35.15
N ILE A 232 11.04 -3.91 -34.79
CA ILE A 232 11.43 -3.62 -33.41
C ILE A 232 10.58 -2.51 -32.81
N HIS A 233 10.23 -1.49 -33.59
CA HIS A 233 9.35 -0.42 -33.07
C HIS A 233 7.93 -0.90 -32.77
N ALA A 234 7.45 -1.91 -33.50
CA ALA A 234 6.13 -2.51 -33.23
C ALA A 234 6.16 -3.37 -31.95
N ILE A 235 7.26 -4.11 -31.70
CA ILE A 235 7.47 -4.80 -30.42
C ILE A 235 7.54 -3.80 -29.28
N ALA A 236 8.28 -2.70 -29.43
CA ALA A 236 8.36 -1.64 -28.44
C ALA A 236 6.96 -1.06 -28.11
N ALA A 237 6.19 -0.72 -29.15
CA ALA A 237 4.82 -0.20 -28.99
C ALA A 237 3.89 -1.21 -28.30
N ARG A 238 3.95 -2.50 -28.68
CA ARG A 238 3.18 -3.58 -28.04
C ARG A 238 3.39 -3.62 -26.52
N TRP A 239 4.60 -3.35 -26.07
CA TRP A 239 4.96 -3.36 -24.65
C TRP A 239 4.97 -1.96 -24.02
N GLY A 240 4.19 -1.01 -24.56
CA GLY A 240 3.92 0.29 -23.96
C GLY A 240 5.08 1.28 -23.98
N PHE A 241 6.02 1.14 -24.95
CA PHE A 241 7.03 2.15 -25.23
C PHE A 241 6.59 3.00 -26.43
N PRO A 242 6.09 4.23 -26.21
CA PRO A 242 5.58 5.06 -27.29
C PRO A 242 6.68 5.59 -28.23
N ARG A 243 7.95 5.58 -27.76
CA ARG A 243 9.10 6.09 -28.50
C ARG A 243 10.19 5.03 -28.65
N ALA A 244 10.50 4.65 -29.88
CA ALA A 244 11.54 3.64 -30.18
C ALA A 244 12.92 3.98 -29.59
N ALA A 245 13.29 5.27 -29.59
CA ALA A 245 14.56 5.74 -29.04
C ALA A 245 14.63 5.55 -27.50
N GLU A 246 13.53 5.73 -26.80
CA GLU A 246 13.43 5.49 -25.36
C GLU A 246 13.55 4.00 -25.04
N PHE A 247 12.84 3.17 -25.82
CA PHE A 247 12.95 1.72 -25.72
C PHE A 247 14.38 1.24 -25.92
N SER A 248 15.05 1.67 -27.00
CA SER A 248 16.42 1.24 -27.32
C SER A 248 17.43 1.60 -26.23
N ARG A 249 17.31 2.80 -25.66
CA ARG A 249 18.16 3.22 -24.52
C ARG A 249 17.89 2.38 -23.27
N ALA A 250 16.60 2.21 -22.91
CA ALA A 250 16.22 1.42 -21.75
C ALA A 250 16.66 -0.04 -21.87
N PHE A 251 16.51 -0.61 -23.09
CA PHE A 251 16.90 -1.99 -23.39
C PHE A 251 18.42 -2.18 -23.28
N ARG A 252 19.20 -1.27 -23.89
CA ARG A 252 20.67 -1.31 -23.78
C ARG A 252 21.14 -1.17 -22.33
N THR A 253 20.52 -0.32 -21.55
CA THR A 253 20.84 -0.18 -20.11
C THR A 253 20.57 -1.47 -19.35
N ALA A 254 19.50 -2.19 -19.67
CA ALA A 254 19.10 -3.41 -18.96
C ALA A 254 19.90 -4.65 -19.41
N TYR A 255 20.23 -4.78 -20.70
CA TYR A 255 20.80 -6.00 -21.27
C TYR A 255 22.19 -5.83 -21.89
N GLY A 256 22.77 -4.62 -21.86
CA GLY A 256 24.11 -4.32 -22.39
C GLY A 256 24.19 -4.24 -23.92
N VAL A 257 23.15 -4.66 -24.64
CA VAL A 257 23.08 -4.67 -26.11
C VAL A 257 21.82 -3.96 -26.60
N SER A 258 21.84 -3.46 -27.85
CA SER A 258 20.63 -2.90 -28.46
C SER A 258 19.65 -3.99 -28.90
N PRO A 259 18.34 -3.69 -29.02
CA PRO A 259 17.37 -4.65 -29.56
C PRO A 259 17.76 -5.20 -30.97
N SER A 260 18.34 -4.38 -31.81
CA SER A 260 18.79 -4.77 -33.17
C SER A 260 19.99 -5.72 -33.12
N GLU A 261 20.95 -5.45 -32.23
CA GLU A 261 22.11 -6.34 -31.99
C GLU A 261 21.69 -7.69 -31.41
N LEU A 262 20.74 -7.69 -30.48
CA LEU A 262 20.20 -8.94 -29.92
C LEU A 262 19.57 -9.78 -31.04
N ARG A 263 18.66 -9.21 -31.82
CA ARG A 263 17.98 -9.92 -32.90
C ARG A 263 18.96 -10.50 -33.91
N ARG A 264 19.96 -9.72 -34.31
CA ARG A 264 21.00 -10.18 -35.27
C ARG A 264 21.78 -11.37 -34.69
N ARG A 265 22.18 -11.31 -33.42
CA ARG A 265 22.90 -12.43 -32.74
C ARG A 265 22.07 -13.70 -32.71
N GLU A 266 20.78 -13.58 -32.43
CA GLU A 266 19.86 -14.71 -32.43
C GLU A 266 19.69 -15.33 -33.84
N GLU A 267 19.66 -14.50 -34.89
CA GLU A 267 19.60 -14.97 -36.28
C GLU A 267 20.89 -15.68 -36.68
N GLU A 268 22.06 -15.11 -36.37
CA GLU A 268 23.37 -15.68 -36.59
C GLU A 268 23.54 -17.02 -35.89
N SER A 269 23.19 -17.08 -34.58
CA SER A 269 23.27 -18.30 -33.75
C SER A 269 22.46 -19.46 -34.34
N ARG A 270 21.30 -19.19 -34.89
CA ARG A 270 20.43 -20.20 -35.52
C ARG A 270 20.92 -20.67 -36.88
N MET A 271 21.56 -19.80 -37.67
CA MET A 271 22.13 -20.19 -38.95
C MET A 271 23.34 -21.13 -38.79
N TRP A 272 24.07 -21.01 -37.68
CA TRP A 272 25.29 -21.82 -37.46
C TRP A 272 25.08 -23.04 -36.54
N GLY A 273 23.84 -23.37 -36.14
CA GLY A 273 23.50 -24.60 -35.39
C GLY A 273 24.12 -24.71 -33.98
N GLY A 274 24.57 -23.61 -33.39
CA GLY A 274 25.12 -23.59 -32.02
C GLY A 274 24.03 -23.50 -30.92
N PRO A 275 24.31 -24.03 -29.72
CA PRO A 275 23.36 -23.90 -28.62
C PRO A 275 23.24 -22.41 -28.22
N VAL A 276 22.00 -21.95 -28.16
CA VAL A 276 21.65 -20.61 -27.64
C VAL A 276 22.11 -20.56 -26.18
N ALA A 277 22.99 -19.63 -25.85
CA ALA A 277 23.38 -19.35 -24.46
C ALA A 277 22.12 -18.88 -23.71
N ALA A 278 21.61 -19.72 -22.85
CA ALA A 278 20.48 -19.43 -21.97
C ALA A 278 20.86 -18.34 -20.97
N ASP A 279 19.99 -17.37 -20.86
CA ASP A 279 19.75 -16.54 -19.67
C ASP A 279 20.84 -15.57 -19.24
N CYS A 280 20.94 -14.43 -19.92
CA CYS A 280 21.36 -13.18 -19.29
C CYS A 280 20.14 -12.44 -18.75
N GLY A 281 19.75 -12.73 -17.51
CA GLY A 281 18.82 -11.89 -16.76
C GLY A 281 19.37 -10.46 -16.61
N PRO A 282 18.51 -9.47 -16.32
CA PRO A 282 18.96 -8.08 -16.15
C PRO A 282 19.99 -7.98 -15.04
N VAL A 283 21.09 -7.27 -15.33
CA VAL A 283 22.16 -7.00 -14.34
C VAL A 283 21.55 -6.17 -13.21
N ALA A 284 21.40 -6.80 -12.03
CA ALA A 284 21.01 -6.10 -10.82
C ALA A 284 22.12 -5.11 -10.42
N LYS A 285 21.76 -3.83 -10.33
CA LYS A 285 22.53 -2.79 -9.65
C LYS A 285 21.77 -2.33 -8.44
#